data_00b05dfba983b3cfc0aa78c9d56c7a60
#
_entry.id   00b05dfba983b3cfc0aa78c9d56c7a60
#
_cell.length_a   1.000
_cell.length_b   1.000
_cell.length_c   1.000
_cell.angle_alpha   90.00
_cell.angle_beta   90.00
_cell.angle_gamma   90.00
#
_symmetry.space_group_name_H-M   'P 1'
#
loop_
_entity.id
_entity.type
_entity.pdbx_description
1 polymer ?
#
loop_
_entity_poly.entity_id
_entity_poly.type
_entity_poly.pdbx_seq_one_letter_code
_entity_poly.pdbx_strand_id
1 'polypeptide(L)'
;GRDEDGKSWLLRHDQDQITLIEITDGWADIATAGRNLAQVEETCAAVAKRVQAQDQGHIAPITFWALDPERWPRAMLRKLETPSWQEVASNYGSGVSAGMERLFALKHCPDERMILWYGPPGAGKTHALRALIHEWRSWCDVAFITDPERFVGGSPTYLFQVANFNGGRTASEARKRSKLIILEDAGELMTTEARAATGQGLSRLLNLTDGLMGQGLNVMVLITTNEPLSAMHPAVVRPGRCLCEIEFGSLPADQANQWLREHGSDKTVGEPTLLAQLYAIANGRIAR
;
A
#
# COMPACT_ATOMS: atom_id res chain seq x y z
N GLY A 1 20.31 17.71 20.25
CA GLY A 1 20.32 16.70 21.32
C GLY A 1 20.16 15.30 20.76
N ARG A 2 20.44 14.32 21.58
CA ARG A 2 20.18 12.89 21.30
C ARG A 2 19.68 12.26 22.60
N ASP A 3 18.61 11.48 22.54
CA ASP A 3 18.08 10.76 23.69
C ASP A 3 18.62 9.32 23.79
N GLU A 4 18.24 8.62 24.86
CA GLU A 4 18.65 7.23 25.12
C GLU A 4 18.08 6.25 24.11
N ASP A 5 16.96 6.60 23.45
CA ASP A 5 16.29 5.81 22.41
C ASP A 5 16.85 6.04 20.99
N GLY A 6 17.95 6.80 20.88
CA GLY A 6 18.64 7.06 19.61
C GLY A 6 18.01 8.16 18.76
N LYS A 7 16.97 8.84 19.23
CA LYS A 7 16.40 10.00 18.57
C LYS A 7 17.35 11.19 18.68
N SER A 8 17.55 11.86 17.58
CA SER A 8 18.33 13.10 17.53
C SER A 8 17.41 14.26 17.18
N TRP A 9 17.58 15.39 17.84
CA TRP A 9 16.78 16.55 17.57
C TRP A 9 17.65 17.81 17.44
N LEU A 10 17.20 18.72 16.58
CA LEU A 10 17.77 20.05 16.37
C LEU A 10 16.66 21.09 16.51
N LEU A 11 16.84 22.03 17.42
CA LEU A 11 15.98 23.19 17.55
C LEU A 11 16.72 24.40 16.98
N ARG A 12 16.13 25.04 15.99
CA ARG A 12 16.62 26.31 15.43
C ARG A 12 15.64 27.42 15.79
N HIS A 13 16.13 28.47 16.38
CA HIS A 13 15.39 29.70 16.62
C HIS A 13 15.94 30.80 15.71
N ASP A 14 15.09 31.43 14.94
CA ASP A 14 15.35 32.63 14.16
C ASP A 14 14.39 33.72 14.60
N GLN A 15 14.64 34.99 14.27
CA GLN A 15 13.95 36.16 14.86
C GLN A 15 12.42 36.03 15.00
N ASP A 16 11.74 35.38 14.04
CA ASP A 16 10.29 35.20 14.01
C ASP A 16 9.83 33.75 13.86
N GLN A 17 10.74 32.78 13.88
CA GLN A 17 10.42 31.37 13.63
C GLN A 17 11.21 30.43 14.55
N ILE A 18 10.56 29.34 14.91
CA ILE A 18 11.20 28.20 15.61
C ILE A 18 11.01 26.97 14.73
N THR A 19 12.10 26.28 14.40
CA THR A 19 12.08 25.02 13.66
C THR A 19 12.64 23.92 14.52
N LEU A 20 11.86 22.87 14.71
CA LEU A 20 12.27 21.62 15.35
C LEU A 20 12.46 20.56 14.25
N ILE A 21 13.58 19.88 14.28
CA ILE A 21 13.85 18.72 13.42
C ILE A 21 14.12 17.55 14.35
N GLU A 22 13.30 16.52 14.28
CA GLU A 22 13.50 15.26 14.98
C GLU A 22 13.93 14.19 13.97
N ILE A 23 15.01 13.47 14.25
CA ILE A 23 15.53 12.41 13.40
C ILE A 23 15.48 11.10 14.18
N THR A 24 14.74 10.14 13.65
CA THR A 24 14.59 8.81 14.24
C THR A 24 14.63 7.76 13.12
N ASP A 25 15.53 6.79 13.21
CA ASP A 25 15.63 5.65 12.28
C ASP A 25 15.60 6.04 10.79
N GLY A 26 16.29 7.14 10.45
CA GLY A 26 16.35 7.65 9.09
C GLY A 26 15.10 8.40 8.63
N TRP A 27 14.24 8.82 9.54
CA TRP A 27 13.16 9.78 9.34
C TRP A 27 13.51 11.12 9.94
N ALA A 28 13.03 12.18 9.31
CA ALA A 28 13.11 13.51 9.88
C ALA A 28 11.72 14.12 9.92
N ASP A 29 11.24 14.40 11.11
CA ASP A 29 10.05 15.19 11.36
C ASP A 29 10.47 16.65 11.49
N ILE A 30 9.84 17.53 10.71
CA ILE A 30 10.16 18.95 10.67
C ILE A 30 8.90 19.72 11.05
N ALA A 31 8.98 20.42 12.19
CA ALA A 31 7.93 21.32 12.64
C ALA A 31 8.48 22.75 12.67
N THR A 32 7.80 23.66 11.99
CA THR A 32 8.14 25.09 12.02
C THR A 32 6.94 25.88 12.50
N ALA A 33 7.17 26.76 13.45
CA ALA A 33 6.19 27.71 13.98
C ALA A 33 6.69 29.14 13.77
N GLY A 34 5.79 30.06 13.41
CA GLY A 34 6.12 31.46 13.17
C GLY A 34 4.88 32.30 12.97
N ARG A 35 5.06 33.62 12.87
CA ARG A 35 3.97 34.59 12.72
C ARG A 35 3.46 34.73 11.30
N ASN A 36 4.25 34.33 10.30
CA ASN A 36 3.92 34.44 8.89
C ASN A 36 3.87 33.03 8.25
N LEU A 37 2.68 32.62 7.81
CA LEU A 37 2.46 31.30 7.26
C LEU A 37 3.33 31.01 6.01
N ALA A 38 3.44 31.97 5.09
CA ALA A 38 4.22 31.79 3.87
C ALA A 38 5.71 31.57 4.18
N GLN A 39 6.27 32.29 5.15
CA GLN A 39 7.66 32.08 5.59
C GLN A 39 7.85 30.74 6.31
N VAL A 40 6.85 30.31 7.09
CA VAL A 40 6.87 28.99 7.76
C VAL A 40 6.90 27.88 6.72
N GLU A 41 6.04 27.97 5.70
CA GLU A 41 5.99 27.00 4.60
C GLU A 41 7.31 26.95 3.80
N GLU A 42 7.87 28.12 3.47
CA GLU A 42 9.15 28.23 2.77
C GLU A 42 10.29 27.62 3.58
N THR A 43 10.36 27.93 4.89
CA THR A 43 11.37 27.38 5.78
C THR A 43 11.25 25.87 5.91
N CYS A 44 10.05 25.35 6.09
CA CYS A 44 9.78 23.91 6.16
C CYS A 44 10.23 23.21 4.86
N ALA A 45 9.88 23.76 3.71
CA ALA A 45 10.27 23.21 2.41
C ALA A 45 11.79 23.24 2.18
N ALA A 46 12.45 24.34 2.56
CA ALA A 46 13.91 24.48 2.46
C ALA A 46 14.67 23.49 3.36
N VAL A 47 14.18 23.26 4.58
CA VAL A 47 14.75 22.29 5.51
C VAL A 47 14.49 20.87 5.02
N ALA A 48 13.28 20.56 4.59
CA ALA A 48 12.93 19.25 4.05
C ALA A 48 13.83 18.86 2.85
N LYS A 49 14.10 19.81 1.94
CA LYS A 49 15.00 19.60 0.81
C LYS A 49 16.44 19.29 1.24
N ARG A 50 16.92 19.83 2.36
CA ARG A 50 18.27 19.58 2.89
C ARG A 50 18.37 18.28 3.65
N VAL A 51 17.27 17.84 4.26
CA VAL A 51 17.18 16.61 5.06
C VAL A 51 16.76 15.42 4.21
N GLN A 52 16.40 15.63 2.94
CA GLN A 52 16.05 14.54 2.03
C GLN A 52 17.15 13.47 2.05
N ALA A 53 16.79 12.30 2.62
CA ALA A 53 17.63 11.11 2.52
C ALA A 53 17.82 10.77 1.02
N GLN A 54 19.01 10.30 0.66
CA GLN A 54 19.23 9.74 -0.66
C GLN A 54 18.15 8.65 -0.89
N ASP A 55 17.49 8.71 -2.05
CA ASP A 55 16.56 7.66 -2.45
C ASP A 55 17.30 6.31 -2.40
N GLN A 56 16.98 5.50 -1.41
CA GLN A 56 17.60 4.18 -1.22
C GLN A 56 16.96 3.14 -2.16
N GLY A 57 16.57 3.54 -3.35
CA GLY A 57 16.08 2.77 -4.48
C GLY A 57 15.09 1.64 -4.19
N HIS A 58 15.39 0.81 -3.21
CA HIS A 58 14.61 -0.38 -2.85
C HIS A 58 13.80 -0.26 -1.55
N ILE A 59 13.71 0.93 -0.97
CA ILE A 59 12.99 1.14 0.29
C ILE A 59 11.84 2.11 0.07
N ALA A 60 10.64 1.71 0.50
CA ALA A 60 9.45 2.56 0.49
C ALA A 60 8.88 2.76 1.90
N PRO A 61 8.40 3.97 2.23
CA PRO A 61 7.67 4.23 3.45
C PRO A 61 6.24 3.71 3.33
N ILE A 62 5.81 2.97 4.34
CA ILE A 62 4.43 2.45 4.45
C ILE A 62 3.90 2.81 5.83
N THR A 63 2.71 3.38 5.88
CA THR A 63 2.02 3.64 7.15
C THR A 63 1.12 2.47 7.50
N PHE A 64 1.46 1.75 8.54
CA PHE A 64 0.61 0.70 9.10
C PHE A 64 -0.42 1.30 10.04
N TRP A 65 -1.66 0.84 9.91
CA TRP A 65 -2.76 1.29 10.72
C TRP A 65 -3.36 0.15 11.50
N ALA A 66 -3.57 0.37 12.81
CA ALA A 66 -4.23 -0.54 13.71
C ALA A 66 -5.07 0.24 14.72
N LEU A 67 -6.05 -0.40 15.34
CA LEU A 67 -6.69 0.13 16.53
C LEU A 67 -5.86 -0.25 17.77
N ASP A 68 -5.61 0.74 18.63
CA ASP A 68 -5.04 0.45 19.96
C ASP A 68 -6.07 -0.22 20.88
N PRO A 69 -5.69 -0.67 22.10
CA PRO A 69 -6.61 -1.29 23.05
C PRO A 69 -7.81 -0.41 23.40
N GLU A 70 -7.67 0.90 23.34
CA GLU A 70 -8.73 1.89 23.61
C GLU A 70 -9.57 2.16 22.35
N ARG A 71 -9.33 1.45 21.25
CA ARG A 71 -9.98 1.56 19.95
C ARG A 71 -9.73 2.89 19.22
N TRP A 72 -8.60 3.54 19.48
CA TRP A 72 -8.14 4.69 18.72
C TRP A 72 -7.26 4.26 17.55
N PRO A 73 -7.45 4.80 16.35
CA PRO A 73 -6.57 4.52 15.22
C PRO A 73 -5.16 5.03 15.46
N ARG A 74 -4.18 4.15 15.31
CA ARG A 74 -2.75 4.44 15.42
C ARG A 74 -2.06 4.23 14.09
N ALA A 75 -1.28 5.22 13.70
CA ALA A 75 -0.42 5.18 12.53
C ALA A 75 1.01 4.82 12.95
N MET A 76 1.59 3.82 12.32
CA MET A 76 2.98 3.43 12.51
C MET A 76 3.70 3.46 11.17
N LEU A 77 4.59 4.41 10.99
CA LEU A 77 5.40 4.50 9.80
C LEU A 77 6.54 3.48 9.86
N ARG A 78 6.72 2.72 8.79
CA ARG A 78 7.79 1.73 8.63
C ARG A 78 8.40 1.85 7.25
N LYS A 79 9.67 1.51 7.15
CA LYS A 79 10.38 1.36 5.88
C LYS A 79 10.42 -0.13 5.54
N LEU A 80 9.96 -0.47 4.34
CA LEU A 80 10.05 -1.83 3.84
C LEU A 80 10.90 -1.88 2.58
N GLU A 81 11.65 -2.96 2.45
CA GLU A 81 12.28 -3.31 1.18
C GLU A 81 11.22 -3.67 0.16
N THR A 82 11.26 -2.98 -0.96
CA THR A 82 10.31 -3.12 -2.05
C THR A 82 11.09 -3.38 -3.34
N PRO A 83 11.00 -4.58 -3.92
CA PRO A 83 11.66 -4.88 -5.18
C PRO A 83 11.02 -4.05 -6.31
N SER A 84 11.80 -3.72 -7.33
CA SER A 84 11.26 -3.20 -8.59
C SER A 84 10.45 -4.28 -9.31
N TRP A 85 9.56 -3.86 -10.22
CA TRP A 85 8.82 -4.84 -11.02
C TRP A 85 9.75 -5.71 -11.88
N GLN A 86 10.83 -5.14 -12.42
CA GLN A 86 11.80 -5.88 -13.24
C GLN A 86 12.43 -7.06 -12.51
N GLU A 87 12.64 -6.94 -11.20
CA GLU A 87 13.23 -8.00 -10.38
C GLU A 87 12.26 -9.16 -10.10
N VAL A 88 10.95 -8.91 -10.19
CA VAL A 88 9.94 -9.90 -9.79
C VAL A 88 9.00 -10.31 -10.93
N ALA A 89 9.09 -9.69 -12.09
CA ALA A 89 8.17 -9.92 -13.21
C ALA A 89 8.16 -11.39 -13.68
N SER A 90 9.30 -12.09 -13.63
CA SER A 90 9.40 -13.50 -13.96
C SER A 90 8.58 -14.44 -13.06
N ASN A 91 8.14 -13.94 -11.91
CA ASN A 91 7.28 -14.67 -10.97
C ASN A 91 5.83 -14.79 -11.46
N TYR A 92 5.45 -14.10 -12.53
CA TYR A 92 4.04 -13.95 -12.91
C TYR A 92 3.80 -14.27 -14.39
N GLY A 93 2.63 -14.84 -14.65
CA GLY A 93 2.15 -15.05 -16.01
C GLY A 93 1.72 -13.74 -16.70
N SER A 94 1.49 -13.81 -18.00
CA SER A 94 1.18 -12.65 -18.86
C SER A 94 -0.05 -11.85 -18.39
N GLY A 95 -1.08 -12.52 -17.84
CA GLY A 95 -2.27 -11.84 -17.34
C GLY A 95 -1.98 -10.92 -16.16
N VAL A 96 -1.19 -11.37 -15.18
CA VAL A 96 -0.75 -10.54 -14.06
C VAL A 96 0.14 -9.42 -14.55
N SER A 97 1.11 -9.71 -15.43
CA SER A 97 2.02 -8.72 -15.98
C SER A 97 1.27 -7.59 -16.70
N ALA A 98 0.32 -7.91 -17.55
CA ALA A 98 -0.50 -6.91 -18.25
C ALA A 98 -1.33 -6.05 -17.29
N GLY A 99 -1.89 -6.64 -16.22
CA GLY A 99 -2.60 -5.91 -15.17
C GLY A 99 -1.68 -4.96 -14.43
N MET A 100 -0.48 -5.41 -14.05
CA MET A 100 0.52 -4.59 -13.36
C MET A 100 1.02 -3.44 -14.23
N GLU A 101 1.29 -3.67 -15.51
CA GLU A 101 1.71 -2.61 -16.45
C GLU A 101 0.67 -1.50 -16.56
N ARG A 102 -0.63 -1.85 -16.58
CA ARG A 102 -1.72 -0.86 -16.55
C ARG A 102 -1.67 -0.02 -15.27
N LEU A 103 -1.40 -0.63 -14.12
CA LEU A 103 -1.26 0.10 -12.86
C LEU A 103 0.00 0.99 -12.84
N PHE A 104 1.12 0.54 -13.38
CA PHE A 104 2.36 1.33 -13.44
C PHE A 104 2.27 2.53 -14.39
N ALA A 105 1.38 2.48 -15.37
CA ALA A 105 1.11 3.61 -16.26
C ALA A 105 0.48 4.81 -15.53
N LEU A 106 -0.14 4.57 -14.37
CA LEU A 106 -0.76 5.64 -13.58
C LEU A 106 0.31 6.51 -12.90
N LYS A 107 0.04 7.82 -12.91
CA LYS A 107 0.87 8.84 -12.24
C LYS A 107 0.08 9.73 -11.29
N HIS A 108 -1.22 9.50 -11.20
CA HIS A 108 -2.16 10.19 -10.31
C HIS A 108 -3.37 9.28 -10.06
N CYS A 109 -4.20 9.64 -9.08
CA CYS A 109 -5.43 8.92 -8.78
C CYS A 109 -6.40 9.01 -9.97
N PRO A 110 -6.85 7.89 -10.54
CA PRO A 110 -7.85 7.86 -11.62
C PRO A 110 -9.28 8.06 -11.06
N ASP A 111 -10.26 8.06 -11.96
CA ASP A 111 -11.68 8.15 -11.58
C ASP A 111 -12.17 6.86 -10.94
N GLU A 112 -11.82 5.71 -11.52
CA GLU A 112 -12.02 4.40 -10.88
C GLU A 112 -10.92 4.18 -9.85
N ARG A 113 -11.31 3.83 -8.62
CA ARG A 113 -10.39 3.87 -7.47
C ARG A 113 -10.25 2.57 -6.71
N MET A 114 -10.93 1.53 -7.15
CA MET A 114 -10.84 0.21 -6.55
C MET A 114 -9.94 -0.69 -7.40
N ILE A 115 -9.05 -1.41 -6.74
CA ILE A 115 -8.18 -2.42 -7.33
C ILE A 115 -8.48 -3.73 -6.61
N LEU A 116 -8.78 -4.78 -7.36
CA LEU A 116 -9.09 -6.09 -6.81
C LEU A 116 -8.08 -7.12 -7.31
N TRP A 117 -7.36 -7.75 -6.38
CA TRP A 117 -6.45 -8.85 -6.64
C TRP A 117 -6.96 -10.12 -5.99
N TYR A 118 -7.21 -11.14 -6.77
CA TYR A 118 -7.77 -12.40 -6.28
C TYR A 118 -6.98 -13.60 -6.78
N GLY A 119 -7.12 -14.73 -6.07
CA GLY A 119 -6.44 -15.98 -6.40
C GLY A 119 -5.93 -16.71 -5.18
N PRO A 120 -5.48 -17.96 -5.33
CA PRO A 120 -5.14 -18.82 -4.19
C PRO A 120 -3.99 -18.27 -3.35
N PRO A 121 -3.90 -18.69 -2.07
CA PRO A 121 -2.77 -18.36 -1.22
C PRO A 121 -1.48 -18.93 -1.84
N GLY A 122 -0.39 -18.18 -1.75
CA GLY A 122 0.90 -18.57 -2.34
C GLY A 122 1.07 -18.22 -3.82
N ALA A 123 0.09 -17.57 -4.47
CA ALA A 123 0.21 -17.09 -5.86
C ALA A 123 1.05 -15.80 -6.00
N GLY A 124 1.54 -15.19 -4.90
CA GLY A 124 2.46 -14.07 -4.94
C GLY A 124 1.82 -12.68 -4.83
N LYS A 125 0.55 -12.55 -4.42
CA LYS A 125 -0.16 -11.25 -4.29
C LYS A 125 0.62 -10.22 -3.47
N THR A 126 1.04 -10.57 -2.25
CA THR A 126 1.82 -9.68 -1.37
C THR A 126 3.19 -9.31 -1.97
N HIS A 127 3.79 -10.22 -2.75
CA HIS A 127 5.06 -9.95 -3.42
C HIS A 127 4.90 -8.93 -4.55
N ALA A 128 3.86 -9.06 -5.38
CA ALA A 128 3.49 -8.08 -6.40
C ALA A 128 3.10 -6.73 -5.78
N LEU A 129 2.45 -6.75 -4.61
CA LEU A 129 2.07 -5.55 -3.87
C LEU A 129 3.29 -4.71 -3.49
N ARG A 130 4.37 -5.35 -3.04
CA ARG A 130 5.62 -4.65 -2.73
C ARG A 130 6.22 -3.99 -3.98
N ALA A 131 6.14 -4.64 -5.14
CA ALA A 131 6.57 -4.04 -6.40
C ALA A 131 5.67 -2.86 -6.82
N LEU A 132 4.35 -2.94 -6.63
CA LEU A 132 3.45 -1.83 -6.89
C LEU A 132 3.79 -0.61 -5.99
N ILE A 133 4.04 -0.85 -4.72
CA ILE A 133 4.45 0.19 -3.77
C ILE A 133 5.76 0.85 -4.22
N HIS A 134 6.71 0.06 -4.70
CA HIS A 134 7.97 0.56 -5.24
C HIS A 134 7.75 1.53 -6.41
N GLU A 135 6.98 1.10 -7.40
CA GLU A 135 6.73 1.89 -8.61
C GLU A 135 5.92 3.18 -8.32
N TRP A 136 5.04 3.14 -7.32
CA TRP A 136 4.17 4.26 -6.99
C TRP A 136 4.73 5.21 -5.92
N ARG A 137 5.87 4.89 -5.29
CA ARG A 137 6.44 5.65 -4.16
C ARG A 137 6.64 7.14 -4.41
N SER A 138 6.85 7.54 -5.67
CA SER A 138 7.08 8.94 -6.03
C SER A 138 5.82 9.81 -5.94
N TRP A 139 4.63 9.26 -6.15
CA TRP A 139 3.39 10.03 -6.27
C TRP A 139 2.25 9.54 -5.35
N CYS A 140 2.38 8.36 -4.75
CA CYS A 140 1.36 7.74 -3.94
C CYS A 140 1.89 7.40 -2.53
N ASP A 141 1.11 7.71 -1.51
CA ASP A 141 1.36 7.31 -0.13
C ASP A 141 0.60 6.03 0.19
N VAL A 142 1.19 5.14 0.97
CA VAL A 142 0.61 3.83 1.25
C VAL A 142 0.15 3.75 2.70
N ALA A 143 -1.11 3.36 2.88
CA ALA A 143 -1.73 3.05 4.16
C ALA A 143 -2.12 1.56 4.18
N PHE A 144 -1.42 0.76 4.97
CA PHE A 144 -1.69 -0.66 5.15
C PHE A 144 -2.57 -0.87 6.40
N ILE A 145 -3.73 -1.49 6.24
CA ILE A 145 -4.67 -1.74 7.32
C ILE A 145 -4.42 -3.15 7.89
N THR A 146 -4.08 -3.23 9.16
CA THR A 146 -3.79 -4.51 9.82
C THR A 146 -5.03 -5.22 10.31
N ASP A 147 -6.15 -4.52 10.43
CA ASP A 147 -7.43 -5.02 10.91
C ASP A 147 -8.59 -4.62 9.97
N PRO A 148 -8.65 -5.20 8.74
CA PRO A 148 -9.62 -4.82 7.71
C PRO A 148 -11.08 -4.89 8.19
N GLU A 149 -11.42 -5.88 9.01
CA GLU A 149 -12.76 -6.05 9.56
C GLU A 149 -13.20 -4.84 10.40
N ARG A 150 -12.30 -4.37 11.25
CA ARG A 150 -12.56 -3.20 12.10
C ARG A 150 -12.55 -1.90 11.30
N PHE A 151 -11.71 -1.84 10.28
CA PHE A 151 -11.64 -0.69 9.38
C PHE A 151 -12.95 -0.52 8.60
N VAL A 152 -13.45 -1.60 8.00
CA VAL A 152 -14.68 -1.60 7.18
C VAL A 152 -15.93 -1.58 8.06
N GLY A 153 -16.02 -2.47 9.06
CA GLY A 153 -17.21 -2.65 9.91
C GLY A 153 -17.29 -1.73 11.14
N GLY A 154 -16.19 -1.08 11.49
CA GLY A 154 -16.07 -0.27 12.71
C GLY A 154 -16.59 1.17 12.60
N SER A 155 -15.97 2.06 13.38
CA SER A 155 -16.32 3.48 13.41
C SER A 155 -15.94 4.20 12.10
N PRO A 156 -16.81 5.07 11.56
CA PRO A 156 -16.45 5.94 10.43
C PRO A 156 -15.21 6.80 10.70
N THR A 157 -14.93 7.11 11.97
CA THR A 157 -13.76 7.89 12.38
C THR A 157 -12.46 7.25 11.95
N TYR A 158 -12.35 5.92 12.02
CA TYR A 158 -11.14 5.20 11.61
C TYR A 158 -10.86 5.41 10.11
N LEU A 159 -11.87 5.20 9.28
CA LEU A 159 -11.79 5.42 7.84
C LEU A 159 -11.40 6.87 7.51
N PHE A 160 -12.03 7.85 8.16
CA PHE A 160 -11.71 9.26 7.98
C PHE A 160 -10.29 9.62 8.38
N GLN A 161 -9.80 9.09 9.50
CA GLN A 161 -8.44 9.35 9.96
C GLN A 161 -7.40 8.80 8.97
N VAL A 162 -7.59 7.55 8.50
CA VAL A 162 -6.71 6.95 7.49
C VAL A 162 -6.74 7.78 6.21
N ALA A 163 -7.93 8.12 5.71
CA ALA A 163 -8.09 8.84 4.44
C ALA A 163 -7.46 10.25 4.49
N ASN A 164 -7.54 10.94 5.64
CA ASN A 164 -7.03 12.32 5.79
C ASN A 164 -5.60 12.40 6.35
N PHE A 165 -4.99 11.29 6.72
CA PHE A 165 -3.64 11.32 7.30
C PHE A 165 -2.60 11.75 6.26
N ASN A 166 -1.84 12.78 6.57
CA ASN A 166 -0.90 13.41 5.66
C ASN A 166 0.58 13.05 5.92
N GLY A 167 0.85 12.17 6.91
CA GLY A 167 2.22 11.76 7.23
C GLY A 167 3.14 12.92 7.66
N GLY A 168 2.58 13.96 8.30
CA GLY A 168 3.35 15.15 8.70
C GLY A 168 3.62 16.16 7.58
N ARG A 169 3.10 15.93 6.36
CA ARG A 169 3.25 16.87 5.23
C ARG A 169 2.32 18.07 5.37
N THR A 170 2.71 19.18 4.75
CA THR A 170 1.82 20.35 4.62
C THR A 170 0.56 20.00 3.80
N ALA A 171 -0.51 20.74 4.00
CA ALA A 171 -1.76 20.52 3.26
C ALA A 171 -1.58 20.65 1.74
N SER A 172 -0.66 21.51 1.28
CA SER A 172 -0.39 21.71 -0.15
C SER A 172 0.38 20.54 -0.76
N GLU A 173 1.33 19.95 -0.05
CA GLU A 173 2.07 18.76 -0.48
C GLU A 173 1.19 17.51 -0.47
N ALA A 174 0.37 17.35 0.57
CA ALA A 174 -0.56 16.24 0.69
C ALA A 174 -1.59 16.21 -0.45
N ARG A 175 -2.08 17.37 -0.91
CA ARG A 175 -3.02 17.47 -2.03
C ARG A 175 -2.43 17.03 -3.37
N LYS A 176 -1.10 17.05 -3.52
CA LYS A 176 -0.40 16.65 -4.75
C LYS A 176 -0.16 15.14 -4.82
N ARG A 177 -0.36 14.43 -3.73
CA ARG A 177 -0.12 12.99 -3.66
C ARG A 177 -1.44 12.24 -3.57
N SER A 178 -1.47 11.07 -4.17
CA SER A 178 -2.56 10.12 -3.99
C SER A 178 -2.29 9.22 -2.80
N LYS A 179 -3.30 8.51 -2.32
CA LYS A 179 -3.18 7.54 -1.25
C LYS A 179 -3.72 6.19 -1.69
N LEU A 180 -2.96 5.13 -1.44
CA LEU A 180 -3.39 3.76 -1.61
C LEU A 180 -3.68 3.15 -0.23
N ILE A 181 -4.92 2.81 0.03
CA ILE A 181 -5.32 2.02 1.20
C ILE A 181 -5.31 0.55 0.80
N ILE A 182 -4.58 -0.27 1.55
CA ILE A 182 -4.41 -1.69 1.28
C ILE A 182 -5.16 -2.48 2.33
N LEU A 183 -6.03 -3.36 1.88
CA LEU A 183 -6.78 -4.34 2.67
C LEU A 183 -6.36 -5.74 2.19
N GLU A 184 -5.39 -6.37 2.86
CA GLU A 184 -4.99 -7.74 2.53
C GLU A 184 -5.94 -8.76 3.15
N ASP A 185 -6.17 -9.85 2.40
CA ASP A 185 -7.03 -10.99 2.78
C ASP A 185 -8.43 -10.58 3.25
N ALA A 186 -8.95 -9.48 2.69
CA ALA A 186 -10.23 -8.90 3.08
C ALA A 186 -11.42 -9.41 2.25
N GLY A 187 -11.25 -10.52 1.53
CA GLY A 187 -12.28 -11.07 0.65
C GLY A 187 -13.57 -11.43 1.34
N GLU A 188 -13.49 -12.01 2.54
CA GLU A 188 -14.65 -12.35 3.33
C GLU A 188 -15.57 -11.14 3.62
N LEU A 189 -15.00 -9.94 3.71
CA LEU A 189 -15.76 -8.69 3.92
C LEU A 189 -16.49 -8.23 2.66
N MET A 190 -16.10 -8.75 1.50
CA MET A 190 -16.58 -8.32 0.19
C MET A 190 -17.51 -9.33 -0.46
N THR A 191 -17.83 -10.45 0.21
CA THR A 191 -18.77 -11.46 -0.30
C THR A 191 -20.22 -11.02 -0.15
N THR A 192 -21.11 -11.67 -0.89
CA THR A 192 -22.57 -11.47 -0.77
C THR A 192 -23.10 -11.81 0.63
N GLU A 193 -22.48 -12.76 1.30
CA GLU A 193 -22.85 -13.22 2.65
C GLU A 193 -22.39 -12.24 3.73
N ALA A 194 -21.28 -11.55 3.51
CA ALA A 194 -20.72 -10.58 4.45
C ALA A 194 -21.67 -9.40 4.75
N ARG A 195 -22.57 -9.06 3.85
CA ARG A 195 -23.55 -7.98 4.06
C ARG A 195 -24.42 -8.20 5.31
N ALA A 196 -24.71 -9.45 5.63
CA ALA A 196 -25.46 -9.79 6.85
C ALA A 196 -24.61 -9.59 8.13
N ALA A 197 -23.28 -9.78 8.04
CA ALA A 197 -22.36 -9.72 9.18
C ALA A 197 -21.73 -8.33 9.36
N THR A 198 -21.37 -7.63 8.28
CA THR A 198 -20.65 -6.35 8.31
C THR A 198 -21.56 -5.12 8.19
N GLY A 199 -22.88 -5.31 7.97
CA GLY A 199 -23.85 -4.22 7.94
C GLY A 199 -23.53 -3.17 6.86
N GLN A 200 -23.27 -1.92 7.29
CA GLN A 200 -23.00 -0.80 6.38
C GLN A 200 -21.52 -0.69 5.95
N GLY A 201 -20.64 -1.60 6.38
CA GLY A 201 -19.20 -1.50 6.16
C GLY A 201 -18.81 -1.44 4.69
N LEU A 202 -19.29 -2.39 3.90
CA LEU A 202 -19.06 -2.40 2.46
C LEU A 202 -19.55 -1.10 1.78
N SER A 203 -20.74 -0.63 2.16
CA SER A 203 -21.29 0.62 1.61
C SER A 203 -20.40 1.84 1.94
N ARG A 204 -19.78 1.87 3.12
CA ARG A 204 -18.85 2.95 3.49
C ARG A 204 -17.58 2.90 2.67
N LEU A 205 -17.03 1.71 2.45
CA LEU A 205 -15.85 1.53 1.61
C LEU A 205 -16.14 1.96 0.16
N LEU A 206 -17.28 1.55 -0.38
CA LEU A 206 -17.74 1.97 -1.71
C LEU A 206 -17.95 3.48 -1.80
N ASN A 207 -18.47 4.12 -0.76
CA ASN A 207 -18.60 5.58 -0.70
C ASN A 207 -17.26 6.29 -0.63
N LEU A 208 -16.22 5.66 -0.07
CA LEU A 208 -14.86 6.19 -0.07
C LEU A 208 -14.25 6.18 -1.48
N THR A 209 -14.59 5.19 -2.30
CA THR A 209 -14.05 5.08 -3.67
C THR A 209 -14.86 5.89 -4.68
N ASP A 210 -16.20 5.85 -4.60
CA ASP A 210 -17.10 6.42 -5.62
C ASP A 210 -17.85 7.68 -5.17
N GLY A 211 -17.90 7.93 -3.86
CA GLY A 211 -18.66 9.03 -3.28
C GLY A 211 -17.97 10.38 -3.39
N LEU A 212 -18.71 11.45 -3.09
CA LEU A 212 -18.17 12.82 -2.99
C LEU A 212 -16.92 12.91 -2.11
N MET A 213 -16.84 12.06 -1.07
CA MET A 213 -15.67 11.98 -0.20
C MET A 213 -14.43 11.49 -0.95
N GLY A 214 -14.57 10.44 -1.75
CA GLY A 214 -13.46 9.90 -2.53
C GLY A 214 -12.92 10.92 -3.53
N GLN A 215 -13.79 11.68 -4.18
CA GLN A 215 -13.40 12.69 -5.16
C GLN A 215 -12.51 13.78 -4.57
N GLY A 216 -12.73 14.16 -3.30
CA GLY A 216 -11.94 15.19 -2.62
C GLY A 216 -10.62 14.69 -2.00
N LEU A 217 -10.45 13.39 -1.81
CA LEU A 217 -9.36 12.81 -1.01
C LEU A 217 -8.24 12.14 -1.81
N ASN A 218 -8.38 11.99 -3.13
CA ASN A 218 -7.41 11.27 -4.00
C ASN A 218 -7.01 9.90 -3.43
N VAL A 219 -8.00 9.13 -2.95
CA VAL A 219 -7.80 7.83 -2.30
C VAL A 219 -8.17 6.71 -3.25
N MET A 220 -7.31 5.72 -3.36
CA MET A 220 -7.55 4.42 -4.01
C MET A 220 -7.57 3.33 -2.94
N VAL A 221 -8.29 2.26 -3.20
CA VAL A 221 -8.35 1.09 -2.32
C VAL A 221 -7.93 -0.15 -3.11
N LEU A 222 -6.94 -0.86 -2.61
CA LEU A 222 -6.53 -2.16 -3.11
C LEU A 222 -6.96 -3.23 -2.12
N ILE A 223 -7.69 -4.21 -2.63
CA ILE A 223 -8.18 -5.36 -1.86
C ILE A 223 -7.51 -6.60 -2.42
N THR A 224 -6.91 -7.40 -1.54
CA THR A 224 -6.50 -8.76 -1.91
C THR A 224 -7.43 -9.78 -1.28
N THR A 225 -7.68 -10.88 -1.99
CA THR A 225 -8.54 -11.96 -1.53
C THR A 225 -8.10 -13.32 -2.06
N ASN A 226 -8.41 -14.37 -1.30
CA ASN A 226 -8.28 -15.75 -1.75
C ASN A 226 -9.58 -16.30 -2.37
N GLU A 227 -10.68 -15.55 -2.22
CA GLU A 227 -11.99 -15.91 -2.78
C GLU A 227 -12.04 -15.68 -4.29
N PRO A 228 -12.78 -16.52 -5.03
CA PRO A 228 -12.99 -16.32 -6.46
C PRO A 228 -13.87 -15.08 -6.72
N LEU A 229 -13.68 -14.46 -7.87
CA LEU A 229 -14.43 -13.26 -8.27
C LEU A 229 -15.94 -13.46 -8.20
N SER A 230 -16.42 -14.69 -8.50
CA SER A 230 -17.85 -15.06 -8.45
C SER A 230 -18.47 -14.99 -7.05
N ALA A 231 -17.67 -15.06 -5.99
CA ALA A 231 -18.12 -14.92 -4.62
C ALA A 231 -18.26 -13.46 -4.18
N MET A 232 -17.67 -12.52 -4.92
CA MET A 232 -17.68 -11.10 -4.57
C MET A 232 -19.08 -10.49 -4.72
N HIS A 233 -19.38 -9.55 -3.84
CA HIS A 233 -20.64 -8.80 -3.93
C HIS A 233 -20.68 -8.00 -5.25
N PRO A 234 -21.81 -8.04 -6.01
CA PRO A 234 -21.91 -7.38 -7.31
C PRO A 234 -21.57 -5.89 -7.30
N ALA A 235 -21.75 -5.22 -6.16
CA ALA A 235 -21.38 -3.82 -6.01
C ALA A 235 -19.86 -3.56 -6.05
N VAL A 236 -19.02 -4.57 -5.74
CA VAL A 236 -17.56 -4.47 -5.79
C VAL A 236 -17.06 -4.55 -7.23
N VAL A 237 -17.58 -5.51 -7.98
CA VAL A 237 -17.18 -5.82 -9.37
C VAL A 237 -17.99 -5.06 -10.43
N ARG A 238 -18.76 -4.05 -10.01
CA ARG A 238 -19.60 -3.27 -10.94
C ARG A 238 -18.73 -2.46 -11.90
N PRO A 239 -19.01 -2.50 -13.24
CA PRO A 239 -18.30 -1.66 -14.21
C PRO A 239 -18.29 -0.17 -13.81
N GLY A 240 -17.16 0.49 -13.99
CA GLY A 240 -16.93 1.89 -13.62
C GLY A 240 -16.52 2.12 -12.15
N ARG A 241 -16.35 1.05 -11.35
CA ARG A 241 -15.83 1.13 -9.97
C ARG A 241 -14.43 0.55 -9.83
N CYS A 242 -14.25 -0.62 -10.45
CA CYS A 242 -12.99 -1.34 -10.40
C CYS A 242 -12.07 -0.86 -11.53
N LEU A 243 -10.98 -0.22 -11.15
CA LEU A 243 -9.93 0.22 -12.06
C LEU A 243 -9.24 -0.97 -12.72
N CYS A 244 -8.96 -1.99 -11.91
CA CYS A 244 -8.21 -3.16 -12.35
C CYS A 244 -8.57 -4.38 -11.50
N GLU A 245 -8.87 -5.48 -12.17
CA GLU A 245 -9.03 -6.80 -11.57
C GLU A 245 -7.86 -7.66 -12.07
N ILE A 246 -7.11 -8.26 -11.13
CA ILE A 246 -5.97 -9.13 -11.46
C ILE A 246 -6.17 -10.48 -10.79
N GLU A 247 -6.21 -11.52 -11.60
CA GLU A 247 -6.20 -12.90 -11.14
C GLU A 247 -4.77 -13.41 -11.01
N PHE A 248 -4.41 -13.79 -9.79
CA PHE A 248 -3.13 -14.43 -9.49
C PHE A 248 -3.34 -15.95 -9.47
N GLY A 249 -2.75 -16.64 -10.42
CA GLY A 249 -2.85 -18.09 -10.56
C GLY A 249 -1.52 -18.81 -10.48
N SER A 250 -1.56 -20.10 -10.80
CA SER A 250 -0.38 -20.92 -10.99
C SER A 250 0.31 -20.57 -12.30
N LEU A 251 1.63 -20.67 -12.36
CA LEU A 251 2.38 -20.64 -13.61
C LEU A 251 2.15 -21.94 -14.37
N PRO A 252 1.87 -21.90 -15.68
CA PRO A 252 1.88 -23.10 -16.53
C PRO A 252 3.19 -23.87 -16.41
N ALA A 253 3.18 -25.19 -16.63
CA ALA A 253 4.33 -26.04 -16.40
C ALA A 253 5.59 -25.63 -17.17
N ASP A 254 5.44 -25.12 -18.39
CA ASP A 254 6.54 -24.60 -19.22
C ASP A 254 7.19 -23.35 -18.59
N GLN A 255 6.37 -22.39 -18.16
CA GLN A 255 6.82 -21.17 -17.48
C GLN A 255 7.39 -21.48 -16.09
N ALA A 256 6.77 -22.41 -15.35
CA ALA A 256 7.26 -22.88 -14.06
C ALA A 256 8.64 -23.52 -14.17
N ASN A 257 8.87 -24.34 -15.20
CA ASN A 257 10.16 -24.96 -15.47
C ASN A 257 11.21 -23.95 -15.95
N GLN A 258 10.83 -22.93 -16.70
CA GLN A 258 11.71 -21.83 -17.04
C GLN A 258 12.13 -21.06 -15.77
N TRP A 259 11.16 -20.72 -14.93
CA TRP A 259 11.40 -20.04 -13.66
C TRP A 259 12.36 -20.82 -12.75
N LEU A 260 12.19 -22.15 -12.63
CA LEU A 260 13.09 -23.02 -11.85
C LEU A 260 14.52 -22.95 -12.38
N ARG A 261 14.73 -23.03 -13.69
CA ARG A 261 16.07 -22.90 -14.29
C ARG A 261 16.71 -21.54 -14.01
N GLU A 262 15.94 -20.46 -14.14
CA GLU A 262 16.41 -19.09 -13.86
C GLU A 262 16.80 -18.90 -12.38
N HIS A 263 16.21 -19.71 -11.49
CA HIS A 263 16.53 -19.73 -10.05
C HIS A 263 17.52 -20.85 -9.65
N GLY A 264 18.24 -21.41 -10.62
CA GLY A 264 19.33 -22.36 -10.37
C GLY A 264 18.88 -23.76 -9.95
N SER A 265 17.65 -24.15 -10.25
CA SER A 265 17.11 -25.48 -9.94
C SER A 265 17.03 -26.35 -11.19
N ASP A 266 17.60 -27.58 -11.11
CA ASP A 266 17.49 -28.60 -12.15
C ASP A 266 16.18 -29.42 -12.07
N LYS A 267 15.34 -29.14 -11.06
CA LYS A 267 14.06 -29.83 -10.89
C LYS A 267 13.06 -29.37 -11.94
N THR A 268 12.10 -30.23 -12.26
CA THR A 268 11.01 -29.94 -13.20
C THR A 268 9.65 -30.28 -12.59
N VAL A 269 8.62 -29.60 -13.06
CA VAL A 269 7.22 -29.86 -12.70
C VAL A 269 6.42 -30.20 -13.95
N GLY A 270 5.44 -31.10 -13.82
CA GLY A 270 4.56 -31.53 -14.91
C GLY A 270 3.23 -30.80 -14.96
N GLU A 271 2.89 -30.01 -13.93
CA GLU A 271 1.60 -29.36 -13.78
C GLU A 271 1.76 -27.87 -13.46
N PRO A 272 0.71 -27.06 -13.68
CA PRO A 272 0.72 -25.65 -13.25
C PRO A 272 1.02 -25.53 -11.76
N THR A 273 2.01 -24.70 -11.41
CA THR A 273 2.56 -24.65 -10.05
C THR A 273 2.50 -23.23 -9.49
N LEU A 274 2.11 -23.11 -8.22
CA LEU A 274 2.06 -21.84 -7.51
C LEU A 274 3.45 -21.31 -7.19
N LEU A 275 3.60 -20.00 -7.15
CA LEU A 275 4.87 -19.33 -6.88
C LEU A 275 5.52 -19.80 -5.57
N ALA A 276 4.75 -19.93 -4.49
CA ALA A 276 5.25 -20.42 -3.20
C ALA A 276 5.82 -21.85 -3.29
N GLN A 277 5.21 -22.71 -4.11
CA GLN A 277 5.72 -24.06 -4.36
C GLN A 277 7.01 -24.04 -5.17
N LEU A 278 7.12 -23.16 -6.17
CA LEU A 278 8.33 -22.98 -6.96
C LEU A 278 9.51 -22.54 -6.08
N TYR A 279 9.31 -21.59 -5.20
CA TYR A 279 10.33 -21.19 -4.22
C TYR A 279 10.70 -22.33 -3.27
N ALA A 280 9.73 -23.15 -2.83
CA ALA A 280 10.02 -24.32 -2.00
C ALA A 280 10.85 -25.38 -2.73
N ILE A 281 10.57 -25.60 -4.01
CA ILE A 281 11.31 -26.53 -4.87
C ILE A 281 12.75 -26.03 -5.11
N ALA A 282 12.90 -24.75 -5.47
CA ALA A 282 14.20 -24.14 -5.74
C ALA A 282 15.10 -24.14 -4.51
N ASN A 283 14.52 -23.88 -3.33
CA ASN A 283 15.25 -23.86 -2.05
C ASN A 283 15.47 -25.26 -1.43
N GLY A 284 15.14 -26.35 -2.15
CA GLY A 284 15.29 -27.71 -1.65
C GLY A 284 14.34 -28.09 -0.52
N ARG A 285 13.33 -27.25 -0.21
CA ARG A 285 12.28 -27.58 0.75
C ARG A 285 11.24 -28.44 0.03
N ILE A 286 11.08 -29.70 0.49
CA ILE A 286 10.00 -30.55 -0.01
C ILE A 286 8.69 -29.93 0.44
N ALA A 287 7.85 -29.52 -0.53
CA ALA A 287 6.47 -29.16 -0.20
C ALA A 287 5.79 -30.37 0.43
N ARG A 288 5.27 -30.22 1.64
CA ARG A 288 4.44 -31.23 2.30
C ARG A 288 3.02 -31.16 1.78
#